data_d04aec4eb3cc308b0fa10df037df7377
#
_entry.id   d04aec4eb3cc308b0fa10df037df7377
#
_cell.length_a   1.000
_cell.length_b   1.000
_cell.length_c   1.000
_cell.angle_alpha   90.00
_cell.angle_beta   90.00
_cell.angle_gamma   90.00
#
_symmetry.space_group_name_H-M   'P 1'
#
loop_
_entity.id
_entity.type
_entity.pdbx_description
1 polymer ?
#
loop_
_entity_poly.entity_id
_entity_poly.type
_entity_poly.pdbx_seq_one_letter_code
_entity_poly.pdbx_strand_id
1 'polypeptide(L)'
;MNNKEYLKSDGYVLRAPEPEDLVCMYLFENTSSLWDVGNATGPYSRFYLKQYIEQNRNDIYSDRQLRLMIANGEEVVGIIDLCNFDPFHSRAEVGIVIAERHRGKGIGKLALQLLGEYCFDYLGIHQLYAYIDITNKVSLHLFTECGYKECAHLKDWMRTGTQYRDIKMMQRINSIEK
;
A
#
# COMPACT_ATOMS: atom_id res chain seq x y z
N MET A 1 9.45 -2.38 -29.60
CA MET A 1 9.55 -2.08 -28.15
C MET A 1 8.15 -2.24 -27.59
N ASN A 2 7.93 -3.23 -26.73
CA ASN A 2 6.64 -3.36 -26.04
C ASN A 2 6.51 -2.19 -25.05
N ASN A 3 5.63 -1.24 -25.36
CA ASN A 3 5.30 -0.14 -24.47
C ASN A 3 4.39 -0.73 -23.36
N LYS A 4 4.98 -1.37 -22.33
CA LYS A 4 4.22 -1.87 -21.18
C LYS A 4 3.74 -0.64 -20.40
N GLU A 5 2.44 -0.41 -20.36
CA GLU A 5 1.85 0.57 -19.43
C GLU A 5 1.84 -0.06 -18.03
N TYR A 6 2.69 0.45 -17.16
CA TYR A 6 2.64 0.10 -15.74
C TYR A 6 1.51 0.87 -15.04
N LEU A 7 1.08 0.38 -13.90
CA LEU A 7 0.15 1.03 -12.98
C LEU A 7 -1.28 1.23 -13.54
N LYS A 8 -1.66 0.52 -14.62
CA LYS A 8 -3.00 0.64 -15.22
C LYS A 8 -3.48 -0.68 -15.80
N SER A 9 -4.69 -1.10 -15.43
CA SER A 9 -5.40 -2.26 -16.00
C SER A 9 -6.88 -2.22 -15.66
N ASP A 10 -7.71 -2.82 -16.48
CA ASP A 10 -9.15 -3.03 -16.27
C ASP A 10 -9.94 -1.77 -15.87
N GLY A 11 -9.54 -0.61 -16.42
CA GLY A 11 -10.16 0.67 -16.10
C GLY A 11 -9.69 1.30 -14.79
N TYR A 12 -8.82 0.63 -14.03
CA TYR A 12 -8.20 1.17 -12.84
C TYR A 12 -6.79 1.71 -13.14
N VAL A 13 -6.43 2.75 -12.40
CA VAL A 13 -5.09 3.36 -12.43
C VAL A 13 -4.57 3.55 -11.01
N LEU A 14 -3.28 3.27 -10.81
CA LEU A 14 -2.54 3.69 -9.63
C LEU A 14 -1.81 4.98 -10.00
N ARG A 15 -2.23 6.11 -9.45
CA ARG A 15 -1.69 7.42 -9.77
C ARG A 15 -1.25 8.20 -8.54
N ALA A 16 -0.40 9.18 -8.72
CA ALA A 16 -0.03 10.10 -7.65
C ALA A 16 -1.27 10.80 -7.05
N PRO A 17 -1.23 11.18 -5.77
CA PRO A 17 -2.24 12.07 -5.18
C PRO A 17 -2.23 13.43 -5.88
N GLU A 18 -3.40 13.96 -6.14
CA GLU A 18 -3.64 15.29 -6.69
C GLU A 18 -4.34 16.18 -5.64
N PRO A 19 -4.32 17.53 -5.77
CA PRO A 19 -4.99 18.42 -4.82
C PRO A 19 -6.47 18.11 -4.59
N GLU A 20 -7.16 17.60 -5.61
CA GLU A 20 -8.56 17.18 -5.57
C GLU A 20 -8.81 15.98 -4.67
N ASP A 21 -7.79 15.16 -4.42
CA ASP A 21 -7.87 13.97 -3.55
C ASP A 21 -7.86 14.31 -2.05
N LEU A 22 -7.62 15.58 -1.67
CA LEU A 22 -7.51 16.00 -0.28
C LEU A 22 -8.68 15.52 0.59
N VAL A 23 -9.92 15.63 0.10
CA VAL A 23 -11.11 15.22 0.85
C VAL A 23 -11.13 13.71 1.01
N CYS A 24 -10.81 12.97 -0.03
CA CYS A 24 -10.76 11.53 -0.03
C CYS A 24 -9.66 11.02 0.93
N MET A 25 -8.45 11.57 0.84
CA MET A 25 -7.35 11.25 1.76
C MET A 25 -7.72 11.55 3.21
N TYR A 26 -8.36 12.70 3.47
CA TYR A 26 -8.81 13.04 4.81
C TYR A 26 -9.79 12.02 5.39
N LEU A 27 -10.69 11.49 4.58
CA LEU A 27 -11.62 10.45 5.00
C LEU A 27 -10.91 9.12 5.29
N PHE A 28 -9.99 8.68 4.42
CA PHE A 28 -9.23 7.45 4.65
C PHE A 28 -8.37 7.55 5.92
N GLU A 29 -7.61 8.62 6.08
CA GLU A 29 -6.68 8.79 7.19
C GLU A 29 -7.38 8.99 8.55
N ASN A 30 -8.60 9.53 8.55
CA ASN A 30 -9.34 9.82 9.79
C ASN A 30 -10.45 8.81 10.11
N THR A 31 -10.56 7.74 9.34
CA THR A 31 -11.46 6.62 9.66
C THR A 31 -10.81 5.75 10.75
N SER A 32 -11.29 5.85 11.97
CA SER A 32 -10.66 5.20 13.14
C SER A 32 -10.52 3.69 13.02
N SER A 33 -11.42 3.01 12.29
CA SER A 33 -11.32 1.58 12.00
C SER A 33 -10.13 1.21 11.09
N LEU A 34 -9.50 2.19 10.45
CA LEU A 34 -8.32 2.02 9.61
C LEU A 34 -7.01 2.35 10.34
N TRP A 35 -7.07 3.00 11.51
CA TRP A 35 -5.85 3.37 12.25
C TRP A 35 -5.05 2.16 12.70
N ASP A 36 -5.72 1.10 13.13
CA ASP A 36 -5.07 -0.16 13.51
C ASP A 36 -4.34 -0.83 12.33
N VAL A 37 -4.76 -0.52 11.09
CA VAL A 37 -4.15 -1.06 9.87
C VAL A 37 -3.04 -0.15 9.35
N GLY A 38 -3.21 1.17 9.50
CA GLY A 38 -2.32 2.19 8.92
C GLY A 38 -1.25 2.70 9.88
N ASN A 39 -1.13 2.17 11.11
CA ASN A 39 -0.21 2.65 12.14
C ASN A 39 -0.41 4.13 12.50
N ALA A 40 -1.58 4.71 12.26
CA ALA A 40 -1.88 6.09 12.62
C ALA A 40 -2.07 6.22 14.14
N THR A 41 -1.40 7.18 14.74
CA THR A 41 -1.49 7.45 16.18
C THR A 41 -2.52 8.50 16.55
N GLY A 42 -3.15 9.13 15.55
CA GLY A 42 -4.15 10.17 15.73
C GLY A 42 -4.63 10.76 14.40
N PRO A 43 -5.61 11.67 14.45
CA PRO A 43 -6.19 12.25 13.25
C PRO A 43 -5.23 13.22 12.55
N TYR A 44 -5.27 13.21 11.24
CA TYR A 44 -4.56 14.15 10.39
C TYR A 44 -5.42 15.38 10.10
N SER A 45 -4.84 16.59 10.17
CA SER A 45 -5.52 17.81 9.72
C SER A 45 -5.53 17.91 8.19
N ARG A 46 -6.53 18.60 7.63
CA ARG A 46 -6.55 18.90 6.20
C ARG A 46 -5.35 19.73 5.77
N PHE A 47 -4.85 20.59 6.65
CA PHE A 47 -3.66 21.39 6.38
C PHE A 47 -2.43 20.51 6.20
N TYR A 48 -2.22 19.53 7.09
CA TYR A 48 -1.12 18.57 6.97
C TYR A 48 -1.19 17.76 5.68
N LEU A 49 -2.38 17.22 5.36
CA LEU A 49 -2.55 16.44 4.13
C LEU A 49 -2.38 17.29 2.87
N LYS A 50 -2.78 18.55 2.89
CA LYS A 50 -2.53 19.49 1.80
C LYS A 50 -1.03 19.71 1.61
N GLN A 51 -0.28 19.98 2.68
CA GLN A 51 1.17 20.10 2.63
C GLN A 51 1.84 18.81 2.13
N TYR A 52 1.34 17.64 2.56
CA TYR A 52 1.83 16.35 2.09
C TYR A 52 1.69 16.23 0.57
N ILE A 53 0.53 16.57 0.00
CA ILE A 53 0.30 16.53 -1.46
C ILE A 53 1.22 17.53 -2.18
N GLU A 54 1.32 18.77 -1.69
CA GLU A 54 2.12 19.83 -2.31
C GLU A 54 3.64 19.56 -2.27
N GLN A 55 4.13 18.87 -1.24
CA GLN A 55 5.54 18.60 -1.03
C GLN A 55 5.99 17.23 -1.54
N ASN A 56 5.04 16.36 -1.84
CA ASN A 56 5.35 15.00 -2.31
C ASN A 56 5.98 15.07 -3.71
N ARG A 57 7.21 14.60 -3.81
CA ARG A 57 7.94 14.57 -5.09
C ARG A 57 7.62 13.34 -5.92
N ASN A 58 6.88 12.37 -5.35
CA ASN A 58 6.66 11.05 -5.94
C ASN A 58 7.96 10.35 -6.37
N ASP A 59 9.04 10.64 -5.67
CA ASP A 59 10.33 9.99 -5.86
C ASP A 59 10.64 9.10 -4.66
N ILE A 60 10.50 7.80 -4.85
CA ILE A 60 10.72 6.80 -3.80
C ILE A 60 12.15 6.86 -3.23
N TYR A 61 13.13 7.29 -4.01
CA TYR A 61 14.52 7.37 -3.55
C TYR A 61 14.75 8.55 -2.60
N SER A 62 14.11 9.68 -2.84
CA SER A 62 14.16 10.85 -1.97
C SER A 62 13.27 10.73 -0.76
N ASP A 63 12.01 10.31 -0.98
CA ASP A 63 10.96 10.34 0.03
C ASP A 63 10.93 9.06 0.88
N ARG A 64 11.61 8.00 0.45
CA ARG A 64 11.60 6.65 1.07
C ARG A 64 10.21 6.05 1.16
N GLN A 65 9.27 6.61 0.43
CA GLN A 65 7.88 6.20 0.34
C GLN A 65 7.29 6.59 -1.01
N LEU A 66 6.21 5.93 -1.38
CA LEU A 66 5.41 6.28 -2.55
C LEU A 66 3.95 5.99 -2.23
N ARG A 67 3.11 7.01 -2.28
CA ARG A 67 1.66 6.85 -2.13
C ARG A 67 0.99 6.94 -3.49
N LEU A 68 0.13 5.98 -3.78
CA LEU A 68 -0.66 5.95 -5.00
C LEU A 68 -2.16 5.82 -4.68
N MET A 69 -2.95 6.64 -5.34
CA MET A 69 -4.41 6.56 -5.31
C MET A 69 -4.86 5.47 -6.28
N ILE A 70 -5.72 4.56 -5.82
CA ILE A 70 -6.36 3.57 -6.69
C ILE A 70 -7.62 4.21 -7.23
N ALA A 71 -7.65 4.55 -8.52
CA ALA A 71 -8.75 5.29 -9.14
C ALA A 71 -9.38 4.52 -10.31
N ASN A 72 -10.68 4.71 -10.49
CA ASN A 72 -11.45 4.29 -11.66
C ASN A 72 -12.14 5.53 -12.24
N GLY A 73 -11.61 6.05 -13.35
CA GLY A 73 -11.98 7.38 -13.81
C GLY A 73 -11.62 8.43 -12.76
N GLU A 74 -12.60 9.25 -12.38
CA GLU A 74 -12.42 10.29 -11.35
C GLU A 74 -12.63 9.76 -9.92
N GLU A 75 -13.18 8.55 -9.75
CA GLU A 75 -13.47 7.99 -8.44
C GLU A 75 -12.23 7.31 -7.84
N VAL A 76 -11.80 7.79 -6.66
CA VAL A 76 -10.80 7.12 -5.84
C VAL A 76 -11.48 6.04 -5.00
N VAL A 77 -11.04 4.79 -5.18
CA VAL A 77 -11.61 3.61 -4.53
C VAL A 77 -10.72 3.03 -3.43
N GLY A 78 -9.48 3.50 -3.33
CA GLY A 78 -8.51 3.04 -2.34
C GLY A 78 -7.18 3.77 -2.43
N ILE A 79 -6.27 3.39 -1.54
CA ILE A 79 -4.89 3.88 -1.49
C ILE A 79 -3.97 2.67 -1.39
N ILE A 80 -2.83 2.72 -2.07
CA ILE A 80 -1.76 1.74 -1.95
C ILE A 80 -0.43 2.46 -1.78
N ASP A 81 0.34 2.02 -0.78
CA ASP A 81 1.56 2.69 -0.37
C ASP A 81 2.76 1.75 -0.46
N LEU A 82 3.91 2.31 -0.85
CA LEU A 82 5.22 1.80 -0.51
C LEU A 82 5.78 2.64 0.63
N CYS A 83 6.19 2.00 1.71
CA CYS A 83 6.79 2.64 2.87
C CYS A 83 8.15 2.02 3.17
N ASN A 84 8.92 2.67 4.03
CA ASN A 84 10.17 2.11 4.53
C ASN A 84 11.10 1.59 3.43
N PHE A 85 11.13 2.29 2.28
CA PHE A 85 11.99 1.90 1.17
C PHE A 85 13.45 2.00 1.58
N ASP A 86 14.14 0.87 1.50
CA ASP A 86 15.56 0.73 1.72
C ASP A 86 16.25 0.48 0.37
N PRO A 87 16.87 1.52 -0.23
CA PRO A 87 17.51 1.38 -1.54
C PRO A 87 18.78 0.53 -1.50
N PHE A 88 19.45 0.44 -0.35
CA PHE A 88 20.65 -0.37 -0.21
C PHE A 88 20.29 -1.87 -0.24
N HIS A 89 19.24 -2.26 0.46
CA HIS A 89 18.75 -3.63 0.48
C HIS A 89 17.66 -3.91 -0.56
N SER A 90 17.29 -2.90 -1.34
CA SER A 90 16.29 -2.97 -2.43
C SER A 90 14.96 -3.62 -1.98
N ARG A 91 14.39 -3.10 -0.89
CA ARG A 91 13.15 -3.61 -0.28
C ARG A 91 12.22 -2.48 0.13
N ALA A 92 10.91 -2.75 0.07
CA ALA A 92 9.88 -1.81 0.51
C ALA A 92 8.72 -2.53 1.21
N GLU A 93 8.10 -1.86 2.17
CA GLU A 93 6.87 -2.29 2.82
C GLU A 93 5.67 -1.86 1.98
N VAL A 94 4.67 -2.73 1.87
CA VAL A 94 3.42 -2.47 1.13
C VAL A 94 2.27 -2.34 2.10
N GLY A 95 1.54 -1.22 2.01
CA GLY A 95 0.25 -0.99 2.65
C GLY A 95 -0.85 -0.81 1.61
N ILE A 96 -2.05 -1.31 1.89
CA ILE A 96 -3.21 -1.13 1.00
C ILE A 96 -4.48 -0.98 1.80
N VAL A 97 -5.33 -0.04 1.36
CA VAL A 97 -6.69 0.11 1.88
C VAL A 97 -7.66 0.32 0.72
N ILE A 98 -8.77 -0.40 0.74
CA ILE A 98 -9.89 -0.25 -0.20
C ILE A 98 -11.09 0.29 0.56
N ALA A 99 -11.75 1.32 0.02
CA ALA A 99 -12.98 1.86 0.57
C ALA A 99 -14.02 0.76 0.72
N GLU A 100 -14.74 0.74 1.84
CA GLU A 100 -15.63 -0.36 2.24
C GLU A 100 -16.61 -0.74 1.13
N ARG A 101 -17.23 0.24 0.47
CA ARG A 101 -18.20 0.04 -0.64
C ARG A 101 -17.59 -0.61 -1.90
N HIS A 102 -16.27 -0.67 -1.98
CA HIS A 102 -15.52 -1.23 -3.12
C HIS A 102 -14.82 -2.55 -2.79
N ARG A 103 -14.92 -3.03 -1.56
CA ARG A 103 -14.33 -4.32 -1.16
C ARG A 103 -15.04 -5.51 -1.82
N GLY A 104 -14.37 -6.65 -1.88
CA GLY A 104 -14.93 -7.88 -2.45
C GLY A 104 -15.06 -7.90 -3.98
N LYS A 105 -14.54 -6.88 -4.68
CA LYS A 105 -14.62 -6.74 -6.15
C LYS A 105 -13.30 -7.05 -6.88
N GLY A 106 -12.31 -7.64 -6.22
CA GLY A 106 -11.01 -7.96 -6.82
C GLY A 106 -10.03 -6.78 -6.94
N ILE A 107 -10.44 -5.55 -6.58
CA ILE A 107 -9.65 -4.31 -6.75
C ILE A 107 -8.32 -4.38 -5.99
N GLY A 108 -8.34 -4.89 -4.76
CA GLY A 108 -7.11 -5.04 -3.96
C GLY A 108 -6.09 -5.96 -4.62
N LYS A 109 -6.55 -7.07 -5.23
CA LYS A 109 -5.70 -8.01 -5.97
C LYS A 109 -5.08 -7.34 -7.18
N LEU A 110 -5.89 -6.64 -7.98
CA LEU A 110 -5.44 -5.89 -9.14
C LEU A 110 -4.39 -4.84 -8.75
N ALA A 111 -4.66 -4.04 -7.72
CA ALA A 111 -3.74 -3.00 -7.27
C ALA A 111 -2.38 -3.57 -6.79
N LEU A 112 -2.40 -4.67 -6.02
CA LEU A 112 -1.16 -5.34 -5.57
C LEU A 112 -0.37 -5.96 -6.73
N GLN A 113 -1.06 -6.47 -7.77
CA GLN A 113 -0.40 -6.99 -8.97
C GLN A 113 0.26 -5.86 -9.77
N LEU A 114 -0.46 -4.77 -10.04
CA LEU A 114 0.07 -3.60 -10.75
C LEU A 114 1.27 -2.98 -10.01
N LEU A 115 1.15 -2.80 -8.70
CA LEU A 115 2.26 -2.30 -7.89
C LEU A 115 3.46 -3.24 -7.93
N GLY A 116 3.23 -4.56 -7.82
CA GLY A 116 4.29 -5.56 -7.89
C GLY A 116 5.03 -5.53 -9.21
N GLU A 117 4.33 -5.46 -10.34
CA GLU A 117 4.94 -5.34 -11.67
C GLU A 117 5.75 -4.05 -11.80
N TYR A 118 5.22 -2.93 -11.34
CA TYR A 118 5.94 -1.65 -11.33
C TYR A 118 7.21 -1.72 -10.49
N CYS A 119 7.12 -2.29 -9.29
CA CYS A 119 8.27 -2.40 -8.39
C CYS A 119 9.35 -3.35 -8.95
N PHE A 120 8.95 -4.49 -9.47
CA PHE A 120 9.91 -5.51 -9.90
C PHE A 120 10.49 -5.24 -11.28
N ASP A 121 9.63 -4.86 -12.25
CA ASP A 121 10.04 -4.74 -13.64
C ASP A 121 10.60 -3.36 -13.97
N TYR A 122 10.06 -2.29 -13.36
CA TYR A 122 10.45 -0.91 -13.66
C TYR A 122 11.44 -0.34 -12.64
N LEU A 123 11.13 -0.43 -11.33
CA LEU A 123 12.01 0.09 -10.28
C LEU A 123 13.16 -0.85 -9.93
N GLY A 124 13.09 -2.13 -10.33
CA GLY A 124 14.10 -3.12 -10.02
C GLY A 124 14.21 -3.45 -8.53
N ILE A 125 13.15 -3.26 -7.75
CA ILE A 125 13.11 -3.61 -6.32
C ILE A 125 13.24 -5.12 -6.19
N HIS A 126 14.10 -5.57 -5.26
CA HIS A 126 14.33 -7.00 -5.06
C HIS A 126 13.21 -7.69 -4.31
N GLN A 127 12.62 -7.03 -3.30
CA GLN A 127 11.56 -7.63 -2.50
C GLN A 127 10.56 -6.62 -1.95
N LEU A 128 9.33 -7.06 -1.83
CA LEU A 128 8.23 -6.38 -1.17
C LEU A 128 7.79 -7.18 0.05
N TYR A 129 7.42 -6.50 1.12
CA TYR A 129 6.92 -7.15 2.33
C TYR A 129 5.73 -6.39 2.92
N ALA A 130 4.97 -7.05 3.78
CA ALA A 130 3.86 -6.44 4.50
C ALA A 130 3.75 -7.03 5.90
N TYR A 131 3.35 -6.22 6.87
CA TYR A 131 2.98 -6.65 8.20
C TYR A 131 1.46 -6.71 8.32
N ILE A 132 0.92 -7.88 8.62
CA ILE A 132 -0.52 -8.12 8.63
C ILE A 132 -0.94 -8.72 9.97
N ASP A 133 -1.89 -8.06 10.65
CA ASP A 133 -2.53 -8.60 11.86
C ASP A 133 -3.05 -10.01 11.60
N ILE A 134 -2.74 -10.95 12.49
CA ILE A 134 -3.15 -12.37 12.36
C ILE A 134 -4.66 -12.54 12.28
N THR A 135 -5.44 -11.58 12.78
CA THR A 135 -6.90 -11.59 12.72
C THR A 135 -7.44 -11.10 11.39
N ASN A 136 -6.64 -10.35 10.61
CA ASN A 136 -7.04 -9.84 9.30
C ASN A 136 -6.90 -10.91 8.21
N LYS A 137 -7.79 -11.90 8.27
CA LYS A 137 -7.78 -13.04 7.33
C LYS A 137 -7.96 -12.62 5.87
N VAL A 138 -8.70 -11.53 5.64
CA VAL A 138 -8.93 -10.99 4.29
C VAL A 138 -7.61 -10.50 3.68
N SER A 139 -6.83 -9.70 4.40
CA SER A 139 -5.53 -9.24 3.91
C SER A 139 -4.53 -10.39 3.77
N LEU A 140 -4.48 -11.32 4.73
CA LEU A 140 -3.60 -12.49 4.63
C LEU A 140 -3.89 -13.31 3.37
N HIS A 141 -5.16 -13.56 3.06
CA HIS A 141 -5.58 -14.25 1.85
C HIS A 141 -5.22 -13.44 0.60
N LEU A 142 -5.53 -12.14 0.59
CA LEU A 142 -5.25 -11.24 -0.52
C LEU A 142 -3.75 -11.23 -0.89
N PHE A 143 -2.87 -11.06 0.09
CA PHE A 143 -1.43 -11.04 -0.14
C PHE A 143 -0.92 -12.41 -0.61
N THR A 144 -1.43 -13.51 -0.05
CA THR A 144 -1.09 -14.87 -0.51
C THR A 144 -1.46 -15.08 -1.98
N GLU A 145 -2.66 -14.67 -2.40
CA GLU A 145 -3.11 -14.72 -3.80
C GLU A 145 -2.25 -13.87 -4.75
N CYS A 146 -1.57 -12.84 -4.23
CA CYS A 146 -0.64 -12.00 -4.98
C CYS A 146 0.82 -12.49 -4.91
N GLY A 147 1.06 -13.72 -4.42
CA GLY A 147 2.37 -14.35 -4.42
C GLY A 147 3.26 -14.01 -3.22
N TYR A 148 2.70 -13.36 -2.20
CA TYR A 148 3.42 -13.18 -0.94
C TYR A 148 3.36 -14.47 -0.10
N LYS A 149 4.45 -14.78 0.57
CA LYS A 149 4.58 -15.93 1.47
C LYS A 149 4.83 -15.46 2.89
N GLU A 150 4.24 -16.13 3.88
CA GLU A 150 4.57 -15.90 5.28
C GLU A 150 6.04 -16.26 5.53
N CYS A 151 6.79 -15.32 6.09
CA CYS A 151 8.21 -15.51 6.41
C CYS A 151 8.53 -15.33 7.90
N ALA A 152 7.65 -14.69 8.67
CA ALA A 152 7.79 -14.57 10.11
C ALA A 152 6.45 -14.35 10.81
N HIS A 153 6.40 -14.77 12.10
CA HIS A 153 5.34 -14.48 13.04
C HIS A 153 5.94 -13.68 14.20
N LEU A 154 5.50 -12.43 14.35
CA LEU A 154 5.98 -11.52 15.38
C LEU A 154 4.91 -11.38 16.47
N LYS A 155 5.26 -11.76 17.70
CA LYS A 155 4.36 -11.73 18.83
C LYS A 155 4.29 -10.35 19.45
N ASP A 156 3.11 -9.98 19.94
CA ASP A 156 2.87 -8.71 20.65
C ASP A 156 3.40 -7.48 19.90
N TRP A 157 3.28 -7.49 18.59
CA TRP A 157 3.90 -6.50 17.72
C TRP A 157 3.09 -5.21 17.58
N MET A 158 1.77 -5.34 17.46
CA MET A 158 0.85 -4.20 17.29
C MET A 158 0.10 -3.93 18.58
N ARG A 159 0.17 -2.69 19.06
CA ARG A 159 -0.65 -2.23 20.17
C ARG A 159 -2.05 -1.86 19.68
N THR A 160 -3.09 -2.42 20.30
CA THR A 160 -4.48 -2.06 20.06
C THR A 160 -5.14 -1.74 21.42
N GLY A 161 -5.29 -0.46 21.70
CA GLY A 161 -5.75 -0.02 23.03
C GLY A 161 -4.75 -0.40 24.13
N THR A 162 -5.19 -1.28 25.05
CA THR A 162 -4.37 -1.81 26.15
C THR A 162 -3.79 -3.19 25.86
N GLN A 163 -4.11 -3.78 24.71
CA GLN A 163 -3.65 -5.11 24.32
C GLN A 163 -2.63 -5.04 23.19
N TYR A 164 -1.93 -6.15 23.00
CA TYR A 164 -1.02 -6.34 21.88
C TYR A 164 -1.52 -7.47 20.99
N ARG A 165 -1.26 -7.36 19.71
CA ARG A 165 -1.61 -8.37 18.70
C ARG A 165 -0.37 -8.85 17.97
N ASP A 166 -0.41 -10.11 17.62
CA ASP A 166 0.59 -10.72 16.76
C ASP A 166 0.37 -10.29 15.32
N ILE A 167 1.45 -10.23 14.57
CA ILE A 167 1.41 -10.02 13.12
C ILE A 167 2.13 -11.15 12.38
N LYS A 168 1.74 -11.33 11.13
CA LYS A 168 2.50 -12.10 10.14
C LYS A 168 3.25 -11.15 9.22
N MET A 169 4.53 -11.42 9.03
CA MET A 169 5.30 -10.78 7.97
C MET A 169 5.14 -11.60 6.69
N MET A 170 4.59 -10.97 5.66
CA MET A 170 4.42 -11.56 4.33
C MET A 170 5.45 -10.97 3.38
N GLN A 171 6.10 -11.80 2.57
CA GLN A 171 7.20 -11.39 1.69
C GLN A 171 6.98 -11.92 0.27
N ARG A 172 7.25 -11.07 -0.73
CA ARG A 172 7.33 -11.44 -2.14
C ARG A 172 8.69 -11.01 -2.69
N ILE A 173 9.46 -11.98 -3.15
CA ILE A 173 10.78 -11.76 -3.74
C ILE A 173 10.62 -11.72 -5.27
N ASN A 174 11.34 -10.80 -5.90
CA ASN A 174 11.43 -10.73 -7.36
C ASN A 174 12.11 -12.00 -7.88
N SER A 175 11.37 -12.83 -8.59
CA SER A 175 11.83 -14.10 -9.13
C SER A 175 12.48 -13.97 -10.52
N ILE A 176 12.99 -12.82 -10.88
CA ILE A 176 13.82 -12.74 -12.09
C ILE A 176 15.00 -13.65 -11.87
N GLU A 177 14.96 -14.83 -12.52
CA GLU A 177 16.09 -15.74 -12.59
C GLU A 177 17.32 -14.95 -13.10
N LYS A 178 18.39 -14.99 -12.32
CA LYS A 178 19.69 -14.46 -12.71
C LYS A 178 20.32 -15.33 -13.75
#